data_04dee50639f3809bcec730465418b723
#
_entry.id   04dee50639f3809bcec730465418b723
#
_cell.length_a   1.000
_cell.length_b   1.000
_cell.length_c   1.000
_cell.angle_alpha   90.00
_cell.angle_beta   90.00
_cell.angle_gamma   90.00
#
_symmetry.space_group_name_H-M   'P 1'
#
loop_
_entity.id
_entity.type
_entity.pdbx_description
1 polymer ?
#
loop_
_entity_poly.entity_id
_entity_poly.type
_entity_poly.pdbx_seq_one_letter_code
_entity_poly.pdbx_strand_id
1 'polypeptide(L)'
;MARRPKQGEFPELSDIEREMSQERSRGRYHQDLKGTAGTVIVVAALAVLIATLLLPVLRITGTSMQPGFQPGDILVVYKTNDFKQGDICSFYFNNKLILKRIIAMGGDTVEIDEEGHVSVNGVQLEEQEYISEYALGQCDIEFPFEVPVGTYFGRGDNRDNSVDSRVMNFGCIPTEEMVGKILARVWPANGLTWFGF
;
A
#
# COMPACT_ATOMS: atom_id res chain seq x y z
N MET A 1 -16.91 -10.46 54.52
CA MET A 1 -16.45 -11.03 55.82
C MET A 1 -16.78 -12.52 55.83
N ALA A 2 -15.81 -13.37 55.55
CA ALA A 2 -15.99 -14.82 55.61
C ALA A 2 -15.94 -15.26 57.07
N ARG A 3 -17.01 -15.92 57.54
CA ARG A 3 -17.05 -16.53 58.88
C ARG A 3 -15.99 -17.63 58.98
N ARG A 4 -15.03 -17.53 59.91
CA ARG A 4 -14.14 -18.62 60.26
C ARG A 4 -14.98 -19.78 60.83
N PRO A 5 -14.81 -21.02 60.34
CA PRO A 5 -15.50 -22.17 60.88
C PRO A 5 -15.04 -22.39 62.34
N LYS A 6 -16.00 -22.74 63.20
CA LYS A 6 -15.71 -23.14 64.62
C LYS A 6 -14.93 -24.45 64.58
N GLN A 7 -13.86 -24.52 65.37
CA GLN A 7 -13.06 -25.78 65.56
C GLN A 7 -13.95 -26.92 65.96
N GLY A 8 -14.11 -27.94 65.10
CA GLY A 8 -14.78 -29.18 65.35
C GLY A 8 -15.98 -29.56 64.46
N GLU A 9 -16.44 -28.69 63.61
CA GLU A 9 -17.49 -29.01 62.63
C GLU A 9 -16.84 -29.43 61.28
N PHE A 10 -17.03 -30.72 60.94
CA PHE A 10 -16.66 -31.18 59.61
C PHE A 10 -17.57 -30.45 58.58
N PRO A 11 -16.99 -29.90 57.47
CA PRO A 11 -17.80 -29.23 56.44
C PRO A 11 -18.81 -30.24 55.86
N GLU A 12 -20.05 -29.77 55.63
CA GLU A 12 -21.06 -30.60 54.96
C GLU A 12 -20.59 -31.01 53.56
N LEU A 13 -20.93 -32.24 53.17
CA LEU A 13 -20.59 -32.76 51.82
C LEU A 13 -21.01 -31.76 50.69
N SER A 14 -22.13 -31.06 50.90
CA SER A 14 -22.64 -30.05 50.01
C SER A 14 -21.71 -28.83 49.85
N ASP A 15 -20.97 -28.44 50.87
CA ASP A 15 -20.03 -27.32 50.82
C ASP A 15 -18.74 -27.72 50.10
N ILE A 16 -18.27 -28.94 50.33
CA ILE A 16 -17.12 -29.53 49.64
C ILE A 16 -17.42 -29.67 48.12
N GLU A 17 -18.60 -30.15 47.75
CA GLU A 17 -19.02 -30.28 46.36
C GLU A 17 -19.14 -28.90 45.66
N ARG A 18 -19.61 -27.90 46.37
CA ARG A 18 -19.65 -26.50 45.82
C ARG A 18 -18.27 -25.94 45.61
N GLU A 19 -17.37 -26.07 46.55
CA GLU A 19 -15.99 -25.59 46.39
C GLU A 19 -15.27 -26.33 45.24
N MET A 20 -15.40 -27.68 45.20
CA MET A 20 -14.84 -28.46 44.09
C MET A 20 -15.42 -28.08 42.73
N SER A 21 -16.71 -27.78 42.65
CA SER A 21 -17.34 -27.36 41.40
C SER A 21 -16.89 -25.95 40.95
N GLN A 22 -16.69 -25.05 41.92
CA GLN A 22 -16.15 -23.71 41.67
C GLN A 22 -14.68 -23.74 41.21
N GLU A 23 -13.87 -24.58 41.83
CA GLU A 23 -12.48 -24.73 41.43
C GLU A 23 -12.34 -25.37 40.03
N ARG A 24 -13.16 -26.41 39.75
CA ARG A 24 -13.21 -27.02 38.40
C ARG A 24 -13.70 -26.07 37.33
N SER A 25 -14.63 -25.20 37.67
CA SER A 25 -15.12 -24.18 36.69
C SER A 25 -14.08 -23.10 36.45
N ARG A 26 -13.38 -22.64 37.49
CA ARG A 26 -12.26 -21.68 37.36
C ARG A 26 -11.10 -22.26 36.55
N GLY A 27 -10.73 -23.52 36.82
CA GLY A 27 -9.67 -24.22 36.09
C GLY A 27 -9.99 -24.37 34.61
N ARG A 28 -11.21 -24.78 34.26
CA ARG A 28 -11.68 -24.86 32.87
C ARG A 28 -11.70 -23.48 32.18
N TYR A 29 -12.25 -22.48 32.85
CA TYR A 29 -12.28 -21.12 32.30
C TYR A 29 -10.89 -20.58 31.99
N HIS A 30 -9.90 -20.78 32.85
CA HIS A 30 -8.51 -20.38 32.58
C HIS A 30 -7.86 -21.19 31.46
N GLN A 31 -8.20 -22.47 31.32
CA GLN A 31 -7.67 -23.31 30.25
C GLN A 31 -8.29 -22.95 28.91
N ASP A 32 -9.59 -22.73 28.88
CA ASP A 32 -10.32 -22.26 27.67
C ASP A 32 -9.86 -20.86 27.25
N LEU A 33 -9.66 -19.96 28.22
CA LEU A 33 -9.16 -18.62 27.97
C LEU A 33 -7.75 -18.64 27.36
N LYS A 34 -6.84 -19.49 27.89
CA LYS A 34 -5.49 -19.65 27.34
C LYS A 34 -5.52 -20.23 25.90
N GLY A 35 -6.39 -21.22 25.66
CA GLY A 35 -6.59 -21.80 24.33
C GLY A 35 -7.11 -20.77 23.34
N THR A 36 -8.15 -20.02 23.71
CA THR A 36 -8.73 -18.97 22.85
C THR A 36 -7.74 -17.84 22.60
N ALA A 37 -7.02 -17.37 23.64
CA ALA A 37 -5.99 -16.35 23.48
C ALA A 37 -4.87 -16.81 22.55
N GLY A 38 -4.41 -18.07 22.69
CA GLY A 38 -3.42 -18.65 21.79
C GLY A 38 -3.88 -18.68 20.35
N THR A 39 -5.11 -19.12 20.10
CA THR A 39 -5.69 -19.12 18.74
C THR A 39 -5.76 -17.73 18.15
N VAL A 40 -6.23 -16.73 18.92
CA VAL A 40 -6.31 -15.33 18.46
C VAL A 40 -4.92 -14.80 18.08
N ILE A 41 -3.90 -15.08 18.90
CA ILE A 41 -2.52 -14.65 18.62
C ILE A 41 -2.01 -15.28 17.32
N VAL A 42 -2.23 -16.58 17.12
CA VAL A 42 -1.79 -17.27 15.89
C VAL A 42 -2.51 -16.72 14.66
N VAL A 43 -3.82 -16.51 14.72
CA VAL A 43 -4.59 -15.93 13.60
C VAL A 43 -4.13 -14.50 13.32
N ALA A 44 -3.93 -13.68 14.35
CA ALA A 44 -3.42 -12.32 14.18
C ALA A 44 -2.00 -12.30 13.57
N ALA A 45 -1.10 -13.18 14.03
CA ALA A 45 0.25 -13.28 13.48
C ALA A 45 0.23 -13.71 12.00
N LEU A 46 -0.63 -14.67 11.64
CA LEU A 46 -0.80 -15.10 10.26
C LEU A 46 -1.38 -13.99 9.37
N ALA A 47 -2.37 -13.25 9.88
CA ALA A 47 -2.96 -12.13 9.16
C ALA A 47 -1.94 -11.02 8.91
N VAL A 48 -1.10 -10.67 9.91
CA VAL A 48 0.00 -9.70 9.76
C VAL A 48 1.02 -10.20 8.75
N LEU A 49 1.39 -11.47 8.79
CA LEU A 49 2.35 -12.06 7.84
C LEU A 49 1.82 -11.96 6.40
N ILE A 50 0.56 -12.33 6.18
CA ILE A 50 -0.08 -12.26 4.87
C ILE A 50 -0.14 -10.79 4.41
N ALA A 51 -0.56 -9.88 5.28
CA ALA A 51 -0.65 -8.46 4.96
C ALA A 51 0.72 -7.89 4.57
N THR A 52 1.79 -8.18 5.30
CA THR A 52 3.14 -7.67 4.98
C THR A 52 3.72 -8.25 3.70
N LEU A 53 3.31 -9.47 3.31
CA LEU A 53 3.75 -10.08 2.05
C LEU A 53 3.02 -9.50 0.83
N LEU A 54 1.72 -9.17 0.97
CA LEU A 54 0.87 -8.72 -0.14
C LEU A 54 0.77 -7.19 -0.25
N LEU A 55 0.94 -6.49 0.86
CA LEU A 55 0.72 -5.04 0.99
C LEU A 55 2.00 -4.33 1.49
N PRO A 56 3.04 -4.21 0.64
CA PRO A 56 4.21 -3.43 1.01
C PRO A 56 3.82 -1.98 1.35
N VAL A 57 4.51 -1.41 2.32
CA VAL A 57 4.32 -0.02 2.76
C VAL A 57 5.54 0.79 2.34
N LEU A 58 5.31 1.94 1.73
CA LEU A 58 6.37 2.86 1.33
C LEU A 58 6.14 4.26 1.91
N ARG A 59 7.23 5.00 2.13
CA ARG A 59 7.20 6.40 2.53
C ARG A 59 7.71 7.28 1.40
N ILE A 60 6.93 8.30 1.05
CA ILE A 60 7.32 9.30 0.05
C ILE A 60 8.42 10.19 0.62
N THR A 61 9.49 10.38 -0.15
CA THR A 61 10.58 11.30 0.17
C THR A 61 10.78 12.39 -0.88
N GLY A 62 10.32 12.14 -2.12
CA GLY A 62 10.45 13.06 -3.24
C GLY A 62 9.21 13.93 -3.46
N THR A 63 9.34 14.90 -4.36
CA THR A 63 8.30 15.85 -4.75
C THR A 63 7.70 15.57 -6.13
N SER A 64 8.18 14.56 -6.85
CA SER A 64 7.81 14.29 -8.26
C SER A 64 6.34 13.91 -8.48
N MET A 65 5.61 13.56 -7.41
CA MET A 65 4.18 13.20 -7.46
C MET A 65 3.29 14.25 -6.79
N GLN A 66 3.82 15.47 -6.55
CA GLN A 66 2.99 16.59 -6.12
C GLN A 66 2.08 17.06 -7.26
N PRO A 67 0.89 17.60 -6.94
CA PRO A 67 0.35 17.91 -5.60
C PRO A 67 -0.29 16.72 -4.89
N GLY A 68 -0.60 15.62 -5.60
CA GLY A 68 -1.35 14.48 -5.07
C GLY A 68 -0.70 13.79 -3.86
N PHE A 69 0.64 13.70 -3.88
CA PHE A 69 1.42 13.07 -2.82
C PHE A 69 2.50 14.03 -2.30
N GLN A 70 2.64 14.06 -0.97
CA GLN A 70 3.59 14.93 -0.29
C GLN A 70 4.75 14.13 0.32
N PRO A 71 5.95 14.73 0.45
CA PRO A 71 7.02 14.12 1.23
C PRO A 71 6.56 13.83 2.65
N GLY A 72 6.76 12.61 3.10
CA GLY A 72 6.29 12.12 4.40
C GLY A 72 5.05 11.27 4.37
N ASP A 73 4.29 11.26 3.26
CA ASP A 73 3.14 10.38 3.09
C ASP A 73 3.56 8.91 3.20
N ILE A 74 2.71 8.11 3.85
CA ILE A 74 2.87 6.65 3.92
C ILE A 74 1.78 6.01 3.08
N LEU A 75 2.21 5.21 2.12
CA LEU A 75 1.36 4.56 1.13
C LEU A 75 1.41 3.05 1.31
N VAL A 76 0.27 2.42 1.08
CA VAL A 76 0.14 0.97 0.96
C VAL A 76 0.08 0.62 -0.51
N VAL A 77 0.94 -0.31 -0.93
CA VAL A 77 0.99 -0.84 -2.29
C VAL A 77 0.27 -2.18 -2.35
N TYR A 78 -0.48 -2.40 -3.38
CA TYR A 78 -1.04 -3.71 -3.71
C TYR A 78 -0.21 -4.36 -4.82
N LYS A 79 0.40 -5.50 -4.54
CA LYS A 79 1.17 -6.25 -5.52
C LYS A 79 0.26 -6.81 -6.60
N THR A 80 0.49 -6.41 -7.83
CA THR A 80 -0.25 -6.86 -9.02
C THR A 80 0.62 -6.74 -10.25
N ASN A 81 0.28 -7.51 -11.30
CA ASN A 81 0.85 -7.38 -12.63
C ASN A 81 -0.17 -6.80 -13.64
N ASP A 82 -1.37 -6.47 -13.19
CA ASP A 82 -2.41 -5.84 -14.01
C ASP A 82 -2.32 -4.34 -13.87
N PHE A 83 -1.67 -3.67 -14.82
CA PHE A 83 -1.49 -2.23 -14.87
C PHE A 83 -2.26 -1.63 -16.03
N LYS A 84 -2.77 -0.42 -15.84
CA LYS A 84 -3.53 0.34 -16.84
C LYS A 84 -3.00 1.77 -16.92
N GLN A 85 -3.29 2.44 -18.02
CA GLN A 85 -3.09 3.88 -18.16
C GLN A 85 -3.80 4.64 -17.04
N GLY A 86 -3.12 5.60 -16.42
CA GLY A 86 -3.60 6.38 -15.30
C GLY A 86 -3.25 5.79 -13.91
N ASP A 87 -2.88 4.51 -13.82
CA ASP A 87 -2.51 3.90 -12.54
C ASP A 87 -1.27 4.55 -11.93
N ILE A 88 -1.30 4.74 -10.62
CA ILE A 88 -0.13 5.16 -9.86
C ILE A 88 0.59 3.91 -9.38
N CYS A 89 1.78 3.69 -9.88
CA CYS A 89 2.55 2.48 -9.64
C CYS A 89 3.85 2.75 -8.91
N SER A 90 4.31 1.75 -8.17
CA SER A 90 5.65 1.67 -7.59
C SER A 90 6.49 0.63 -8.32
N PHE A 91 7.76 0.93 -8.52
CA PHE A 91 8.72 0.08 -9.19
C PHE A 91 10.14 0.35 -8.69
N TYR A 92 11.05 -0.59 -8.96
CA TYR A 92 12.45 -0.42 -8.62
C TYR A 92 13.20 0.32 -9.73
N PHE A 93 13.98 1.32 -9.35
CA PHE A 93 14.92 2.01 -10.21
C PHE A 93 16.21 2.29 -9.42
N ASN A 94 17.33 1.76 -9.90
CA ASN A 94 18.64 1.87 -9.20
C ASN A 94 18.56 1.46 -7.73
N ASN A 95 17.95 0.32 -7.41
CA ASN A 95 17.70 -0.20 -6.05
C ASN A 95 16.86 0.71 -5.14
N LYS A 96 16.15 1.68 -5.70
CA LYS A 96 15.22 2.54 -4.97
C LYS A 96 13.80 2.30 -5.46
N LEU A 97 12.87 2.24 -4.52
CA LEU A 97 11.45 2.18 -4.85
C LEU A 97 10.96 3.58 -5.22
N ILE A 98 10.47 3.73 -6.45
CA ILE A 98 10.02 5.01 -7.03
C ILE A 98 8.54 4.91 -7.32
N LEU A 99 7.87 6.07 -7.32
CA LEU A 99 6.47 6.24 -7.64
C LEU A 99 6.30 7.09 -8.88
N LYS A 100 5.52 6.62 -9.85
CA LYS A 100 5.12 7.35 -11.07
C LYS A 100 3.71 6.97 -11.48
N ARG A 101 3.12 7.81 -12.34
CA ARG A 101 1.86 7.48 -13.03
C ARG A 101 2.15 6.88 -14.39
N ILE A 102 1.47 5.79 -14.71
CA ILE A 102 1.54 5.17 -16.04
C ILE A 102 0.76 6.05 -17.02
N ILE A 103 1.44 6.53 -18.03
CA ILE A 103 0.87 7.35 -19.10
C ILE A 103 0.54 6.49 -20.32
N ALA A 104 1.43 5.53 -20.65
CA ALA A 104 1.25 4.66 -21.80
C ALA A 104 1.89 3.29 -21.53
N MET A 105 1.47 2.29 -22.27
CA MET A 105 1.94 0.91 -22.17
C MET A 105 2.70 0.50 -23.43
N GLY A 106 3.43 -0.60 -23.37
CA GLY A 106 4.21 -1.12 -24.50
C GLY A 106 3.35 -1.27 -25.76
N GLY A 107 3.81 -0.68 -26.85
CA GLY A 107 3.11 -0.61 -28.13
C GLY A 107 2.32 0.68 -28.37
N ASP A 108 2.11 1.50 -27.33
CA ASP A 108 1.48 2.81 -27.49
C ASP A 108 2.47 3.84 -28.02
N THR A 109 1.95 4.84 -28.74
CA THR A 109 2.70 6.01 -29.20
C THR A 109 2.36 7.21 -28.32
N VAL A 110 3.38 7.81 -27.72
CA VAL A 110 3.27 9.01 -26.86
C VAL A 110 3.73 10.23 -27.63
N GLU A 111 2.96 11.28 -27.53
CA GLU A 111 3.32 12.63 -27.99
C GLU A 111 3.18 13.63 -26.85
N ILE A 112 4.13 14.55 -26.72
CA ILE A 112 4.06 15.63 -25.74
C ILE A 112 4.44 16.90 -26.47
N ASP A 113 3.56 17.91 -26.41
CA ASP A 113 3.81 19.21 -27.04
C ASP A 113 4.72 20.10 -26.18
N GLU A 114 5.08 21.26 -26.70
CA GLU A 114 5.96 22.24 -26.03
C GLU A 114 5.31 22.78 -24.73
N GLU A 115 3.99 22.84 -24.67
CA GLU A 115 3.22 23.22 -23.48
C GLU A 115 3.10 22.11 -22.46
N GLY A 116 3.45 20.86 -22.81
CA GLY A 116 3.46 19.70 -21.92
C GLY A 116 2.17 18.88 -21.93
N HIS A 117 1.24 19.14 -22.86
CA HIS A 117 0.07 18.28 -23.04
C HIS A 117 0.46 16.93 -23.63
N VAL A 118 -0.17 15.89 -23.16
CA VAL A 118 0.13 14.52 -23.54
C VAL A 118 -0.97 13.95 -24.44
N SER A 119 -0.57 13.32 -25.52
CA SER A 119 -1.44 12.48 -26.33
C SER A 119 -0.90 11.04 -26.38
N VAL A 120 -1.78 10.07 -26.31
CA VAL A 120 -1.45 8.65 -26.46
C VAL A 120 -2.28 8.09 -27.61
N ASN A 121 -1.61 7.52 -28.61
CA ASN A 121 -2.25 7.02 -29.84
C ASN A 121 -3.14 8.08 -30.53
N GLY A 122 -2.72 9.35 -30.47
CA GLY A 122 -3.44 10.49 -31.05
C GLY A 122 -4.62 10.99 -30.21
N VAL A 123 -4.85 10.46 -29.01
CA VAL A 123 -5.89 10.91 -28.08
C VAL A 123 -5.27 11.71 -26.95
N GLN A 124 -5.64 12.97 -26.80
CA GLN A 124 -5.15 13.83 -25.72
C GLN A 124 -5.68 13.37 -24.37
N LEU A 125 -4.80 13.33 -23.38
CA LEU A 125 -5.16 12.96 -22.01
C LEU A 125 -5.69 14.16 -21.22
N GLU A 126 -6.74 13.92 -20.44
CA GLU A 126 -7.25 14.89 -19.47
C GLU A 126 -6.49 14.71 -18.14
N GLU A 127 -5.51 15.59 -17.89
CA GLU A 127 -4.58 15.46 -16.75
C GLU A 127 -4.84 16.48 -15.64
N GLN A 128 -5.77 17.41 -15.82
CA GLN A 128 -6.04 18.54 -14.91
C GLN A 128 -6.44 18.11 -13.48
N GLU A 129 -6.95 16.89 -13.30
CA GLU A 129 -7.37 16.39 -11.99
C GLU A 129 -6.20 16.09 -11.05
N TYR A 130 -5.00 15.81 -11.59
CA TYR A 130 -3.88 15.31 -10.79
C TYR A 130 -2.58 16.10 -10.97
N ILE A 131 -2.47 17.00 -11.95
CA ILE A 131 -1.32 17.86 -12.12
C ILE A 131 -1.63 19.30 -11.64
N SER A 132 -0.60 20.05 -11.24
CA SER A 132 -0.75 21.47 -10.90
C SER A 132 -0.78 22.35 -12.14
N GLU A 133 0.10 22.05 -13.09
CA GLU A 133 0.29 22.78 -14.33
C GLU A 133 0.86 21.86 -15.41
N TYR A 134 0.62 22.20 -16.67
CA TYR A 134 1.26 21.56 -17.80
C TYR A 134 2.67 22.09 -17.96
N ALA A 135 3.62 21.20 -18.16
CA ALA A 135 5.00 21.54 -18.48
C ALA A 135 5.66 20.37 -19.20
N LEU A 136 6.47 20.68 -20.21
CA LEU A 136 7.32 19.66 -20.84
C LEU A 136 8.33 19.12 -19.82
N GLY A 137 8.87 20.01 -18.96
CA GLY A 137 9.84 19.66 -17.94
C GLY A 137 11.16 19.17 -18.54
N GLN A 138 11.90 18.36 -17.76
CA GLN A 138 13.14 17.76 -18.27
C GLN A 138 12.80 16.66 -19.28
N CYS A 139 13.20 16.88 -20.55
CA CYS A 139 12.93 15.98 -21.67
C CYS A 139 14.14 15.96 -22.61
N ASP A 140 14.66 14.77 -22.93
CA ASP A 140 15.77 14.56 -23.86
C ASP A 140 15.47 13.45 -24.88
N ILE A 141 14.20 13.02 -24.98
CA ILE A 141 13.71 12.14 -26.04
C ILE A 141 12.92 12.92 -27.07
N GLU A 142 12.85 12.38 -28.28
CA GLU A 142 12.06 12.95 -29.37
C GLU A 142 10.65 12.36 -29.42
N PHE A 143 9.67 13.14 -29.85
CA PHE A 143 8.29 12.73 -30.08
C PHE A 143 7.94 12.75 -31.57
N PRO A 144 7.05 11.87 -32.07
CA PRO A 144 6.34 10.82 -31.33
C PRO A 144 7.28 9.72 -30.85
N PHE A 145 7.02 9.19 -29.63
CA PHE A 145 7.81 8.15 -29.00
C PHE A 145 7.00 6.85 -28.89
N GLU A 146 7.47 5.77 -29.50
CA GLU A 146 6.86 4.44 -29.37
C GLU A 146 7.38 3.74 -28.11
N VAL A 147 6.47 3.36 -27.21
CA VAL A 147 6.80 2.67 -25.96
C VAL A 147 7.22 1.22 -26.26
N PRO A 148 8.43 0.79 -25.90
CA PRO A 148 8.87 -0.58 -26.14
C PRO A 148 7.96 -1.62 -25.49
N VAL A 149 7.70 -2.73 -26.20
CA VAL A 149 6.88 -3.85 -25.68
C VAL A 149 7.49 -4.39 -24.40
N GLY A 150 6.63 -4.64 -23.39
CA GLY A 150 7.06 -5.14 -22.07
C GLY A 150 7.53 -4.02 -21.14
N THR A 151 7.30 -2.76 -21.49
CA THR A 151 7.61 -1.60 -20.65
C THR A 151 6.43 -0.66 -20.50
N TYR A 152 6.55 0.30 -19.59
CA TYR A 152 5.56 1.35 -19.33
C TYR A 152 6.23 2.72 -19.43
N PHE A 153 5.52 3.68 -20.01
CA PHE A 153 5.93 5.08 -20.01
C PHE A 153 5.34 5.75 -18.75
N GLY A 154 6.19 6.05 -17.77
CA GLY A 154 5.79 6.65 -16.50
C GLY A 154 6.17 8.11 -16.41
N ARG A 155 5.26 8.96 -15.91
CA ARG A 155 5.53 10.38 -15.61
C ARG A 155 5.22 10.70 -14.14
N GLY A 156 5.91 11.71 -13.60
CA GLY A 156 5.52 12.32 -12.35
C GLY A 156 4.37 13.30 -12.52
N ASP A 157 3.51 13.44 -11.53
CA ASP A 157 2.42 14.41 -11.53
C ASP A 157 2.95 15.84 -11.41
N ASN A 158 4.12 16.05 -10.78
CA ASN A 158 4.87 17.30 -10.81
C ASN A 158 5.67 17.39 -12.11
N ARG A 159 5.05 17.96 -13.14
CA ARG A 159 5.53 17.94 -14.52
C ARG A 159 6.87 18.62 -14.73
N ASP A 160 7.09 19.72 -14.04
CA ASP A 160 8.33 20.50 -14.13
C ASP A 160 9.47 19.87 -13.35
N ASN A 161 9.16 19.24 -12.19
CA ASN A 161 10.17 18.73 -11.27
C ASN A 161 10.12 17.19 -11.11
N SER A 162 10.13 16.47 -12.24
CA SER A 162 10.15 15.01 -12.26
C SER A 162 11.18 14.50 -13.27
N VAL A 163 12.09 13.65 -12.80
CA VAL A 163 12.90 12.77 -13.65
C VAL A 163 12.09 11.50 -13.88
N ASP A 164 11.75 11.23 -15.14
CA ASP A 164 10.87 10.12 -15.53
C ASP A 164 11.13 9.68 -16.98
N SER A 165 10.20 8.95 -17.62
CA SER A 165 10.42 8.33 -18.93
C SER A 165 10.70 9.33 -20.07
N ARG A 166 10.55 10.64 -19.84
CA ARG A 166 10.99 11.70 -20.78
C ARG A 166 12.52 11.85 -20.82
N VAL A 167 13.22 11.29 -19.84
CA VAL A 167 14.68 11.36 -19.75
C VAL A 167 15.28 10.03 -20.17
N MET A 168 16.14 10.06 -21.21
CA MET A 168 16.73 8.85 -21.81
C MET A 168 17.42 7.93 -20.79
N ASN A 169 18.15 8.49 -19.83
CA ASN A 169 18.83 7.73 -18.81
C ASN A 169 17.87 7.07 -17.79
N PHE A 170 16.63 7.54 -17.69
CA PHE A 170 15.59 6.90 -16.90
C PHE A 170 14.85 5.85 -17.74
N GLY A 171 14.43 6.23 -18.94
CA GLY A 171 13.78 5.36 -19.90
C GLY A 171 12.38 4.90 -19.51
N CYS A 172 11.85 3.95 -20.27
CA CYS A 172 10.62 3.24 -19.94
C CYS A 172 10.83 2.24 -18.83
N ILE A 173 9.82 1.98 -18.03
CA ILE A 173 9.87 1.11 -16.84
C ILE A 173 9.62 -0.33 -17.28
N PRO A 174 10.58 -1.26 -17.10
CA PRO A 174 10.37 -2.66 -17.43
C PRO A 174 9.30 -3.32 -16.55
N THR A 175 8.52 -4.23 -17.10
CA THR A 175 7.47 -4.95 -16.38
C THR A 175 8.01 -5.71 -15.17
N GLU A 176 9.23 -6.27 -15.26
CA GLU A 176 9.89 -7.00 -14.18
C GLU A 176 10.29 -6.13 -12.97
N GLU A 177 10.44 -4.82 -13.17
CA GLU A 177 10.76 -3.88 -12.09
C GLU A 177 9.51 -3.37 -11.35
N MET A 178 8.32 -3.66 -11.88
CA MET A 178 7.06 -3.23 -11.29
C MET A 178 6.79 -3.99 -10.00
N VAL A 179 6.38 -3.27 -8.94
CA VAL A 179 6.05 -3.83 -7.63
C VAL A 179 4.55 -3.93 -7.43
N GLY A 180 3.80 -2.89 -7.84
CA GLY A 180 2.37 -2.86 -7.68
C GLY A 180 1.77 -1.45 -7.79
N LYS A 181 0.45 -1.37 -7.58
CA LYS A 181 -0.33 -0.12 -7.60
C LYS A 181 -0.47 0.46 -6.21
N ILE A 182 -0.64 1.77 -6.12
CA ILE A 182 -0.98 2.40 -4.84
C ILE A 182 -2.43 2.10 -4.50
N LEU A 183 -2.63 1.44 -3.36
CA LEU A 183 -3.93 1.10 -2.83
C LEU A 183 -4.53 2.23 -2.01
N ALA A 184 -3.74 2.76 -1.08
CA ALA A 184 -4.18 3.79 -0.15
C ALA A 184 -3.02 4.63 0.38
N ARG A 185 -3.32 5.89 0.72
CA ARG A 185 -2.50 6.70 1.61
C ARG A 185 -3.03 6.54 3.02
N VAL A 186 -2.18 6.05 3.95
CA VAL A 186 -2.55 5.78 5.35
C VAL A 186 -2.01 6.83 6.33
N TRP A 187 -1.09 7.66 5.89
CA TRP A 187 -0.56 8.78 6.66
C TRP A 187 -0.30 9.98 5.74
N PRO A 188 -0.62 11.22 6.17
CA PRO A 188 -1.18 11.62 7.47
C PRO A 188 -2.63 11.15 7.64
N ALA A 189 -3.08 10.94 8.89
CA ALA A 189 -4.38 10.38 9.19
C ALA A 189 -5.57 11.24 8.71
N ASN A 190 -5.37 12.57 8.63
CA ASN A 190 -6.33 13.52 8.05
C ASN A 190 -6.37 13.50 6.51
N GLY A 191 -5.45 12.78 5.89
CA GLY A 191 -5.32 12.60 4.44
C GLY A 191 -5.56 11.17 3.99
N LEU A 192 -6.23 10.34 4.80
CA LEU A 192 -6.58 8.97 4.42
C LEU A 192 -7.35 8.98 3.09
N THR A 193 -6.77 8.37 2.07
CA THR A 193 -7.34 8.34 0.72
C THR A 193 -7.19 6.94 0.15
N TRP A 194 -8.27 6.45 -0.43
CA TRP A 194 -8.31 5.18 -1.13
C TRP A 194 -8.27 5.43 -2.63
N PHE A 195 -7.36 4.81 -3.37
CA PHE A 195 -7.19 5.03 -4.81
C PHE A 195 -7.95 4.02 -5.68
N GLY A 196 -8.57 3.00 -5.06
CA GLY A 196 -9.44 2.04 -5.75
C GLY A 196 -8.72 1.16 -6.79
N PHE A 197 -9.48 0.20 -7.32
CA PHE A 197 -9.11 -0.60 -8.49
C PHE A 197 -10.05 -0.29 -9.63
#